data_fce22290e2d5c04df4cfcb65a9837e74
#
_entry.id   fce22290e2d5c04df4cfcb65a9837e74
#
_cell.length_a   1.000
_cell.length_b   1.000
_cell.length_c   1.000
_cell.angle_alpha   90.00
_cell.angle_beta   90.00
_cell.angle_gamma   90.00
#
_symmetry.space_group_name_H-M   'P 1'
#
loop_
_entity.id
_entity.type
_entity.pdbx_description
1 polymer ?
#
loop_
_entity_poly.entity_id
_entity_poly.type
_entity_poly.pdbx_seq_one_letter_code
_entity_poly.pdbx_strand_id
1 'polypeptide(L)'
;DILDTQPERLIGVKYGRRTVSKKMVNRLKVALSETKKEREVTRLLRNANLSLRKVQTLLKAFPDEDVVEILKHDTYRVCEVKGFSFDMVDSFALEQGVAIDNPARLREALRYTLDLAASAGHMCVPVSELPSLMARVANKNVRSKGITEEVCKKAINSGCQRRDIRMAGPMLYSA
;
A
#
# COMPACT_ATOMS: atom_id res chain seq x y z
N ASP A 1 0.73 -1.19 -31.01
CA ASP A 1 -0.67 -0.76 -31.16
C ASP A 1 -0.71 0.66 -31.72
N ILE A 2 -1.56 0.92 -32.76
CA ILE A 2 -1.60 2.22 -33.46
C ILE A 2 -1.92 3.37 -32.49
N LEU A 3 -2.75 3.12 -31.45
CA LEU A 3 -3.07 4.09 -30.41
C LEU A 3 -1.86 4.46 -29.53
N ASP A 4 -0.89 3.59 -29.39
CA ASP A 4 0.32 3.83 -28.60
C ASP A 4 1.43 4.52 -29.40
N THR A 5 1.60 4.11 -30.68
CA THR A 5 2.74 4.54 -31.50
C THR A 5 2.43 5.72 -32.40
N GLN A 6 1.26 5.76 -33.02
CA GLN A 6 0.87 6.77 -34.00
C GLN A 6 -0.63 7.10 -33.96
N PRO A 7 -1.13 7.62 -32.84
CA PRO A 7 -2.56 7.87 -32.63
C PRO A 7 -3.14 8.92 -33.59
N GLU A 8 -2.30 9.80 -34.11
CA GLU A 8 -2.72 10.82 -35.05
C GLU A 8 -3.23 10.22 -36.37
N ARG A 9 -2.77 9.01 -36.75
CA ARG A 9 -3.28 8.29 -37.92
C ARG A 9 -4.76 7.92 -37.85
N LEU A 10 -5.34 7.96 -36.66
CA LEU A 10 -6.77 7.69 -36.44
C LEU A 10 -7.63 8.93 -36.68
N ILE A 11 -7.04 10.13 -36.73
CA ILE A 11 -7.78 11.37 -36.95
C ILE A 11 -8.25 11.38 -38.39
N GLY A 12 -9.53 11.63 -38.63
CA GLY A 12 -10.14 11.65 -39.96
C GLY A 12 -10.62 10.27 -40.46
N VAL A 13 -10.31 9.19 -39.79
CA VAL A 13 -10.84 7.86 -40.12
C VAL A 13 -12.35 7.85 -39.97
N LYS A 14 -13.06 7.37 -41.00
CA LYS A 14 -14.52 7.23 -41.00
C LYS A 14 -14.93 5.92 -40.30
N TYR A 15 -15.82 6.03 -39.34
CA TYR A 15 -16.47 4.90 -38.67
C TYR A 15 -17.99 5.05 -38.81
N GLY A 16 -18.57 4.32 -39.75
CA GLY A 16 -19.96 4.49 -40.12
C GLY A 16 -20.23 5.90 -40.65
N ARG A 17 -21.19 6.63 -40.08
CA ARG A 17 -21.52 8.02 -40.43
C ARG A 17 -20.69 9.08 -39.68
N ARG A 18 -19.76 8.67 -38.82
CA ARG A 18 -18.95 9.57 -37.96
C ARG A 18 -17.48 9.53 -38.35
N THR A 19 -16.81 10.65 -38.16
CA THR A 19 -15.36 10.78 -38.36
C THR A 19 -14.67 10.86 -36.97
N VAL A 20 -13.56 10.17 -36.82
CA VAL A 20 -12.75 10.21 -35.59
C VAL A 20 -12.11 11.58 -35.45
N SER A 21 -12.50 12.33 -34.44
CA SER A 21 -11.96 13.65 -34.13
C SER A 21 -10.73 13.56 -33.21
N LYS A 22 -9.88 14.60 -33.20
CA LYS A 22 -8.74 14.74 -32.29
C LYS A 22 -9.17 14.57 -30.81
N LYS A 23 -10.32 15.14 -30.43
CA LYS A 23 -10.91 14.99 -29.08
C LYS A 23 -11.22 13.52 -28.73
N MET A 24 -11.71 12.77 -29.70
CA MET A 24 -11.99 11.33 -29.52
C MET A 24 -10.72 10.52 -29.38
N VAL A 25 -9.69 10.79 -30.18
CA VAL A 25 -8.37 10.14 -30.06
C VAL A 25 -7.76 10.40 -28.69
N ASN A 26 -7.81 11.64 -28.19
CA ASN A 26 -7.29 11.97 -26.86
C ASN A 26 -8.05 11.23 -25.74
N ARG A 27 -9.37 11.14 -25.82
CA ARG A 27 -10.18 10.35 -24.86
C ARG A 27 -9.81 8.87 -24.89
N LEU A 28 -9.62 8.29 -26.07
CA LEU A 28 -9.20 6.90 -26.22
C LEU A 28 -7.80 6.65 -25.64
N LYS A 29 -6.85 7.58 -25.85
CA LYS A 29 -5.52 7.52 -25.24
C LYS A 29 -5.58 7.48 -23.72
N VAL A 30 -6.34 8.39 -23.11
CA VAL A 30 -6.51 8.46 -21.66
C VAL A 30 -7.12 7.16 -21.13
N ALA A 31 -8.23 6.72 -21.71
CA ALA A 31 -8.90 5.48 -21.31
C ALA A 31 -7.99 4.25 -21.45
N LEU A 32 -7.18 4.19 -22.51
CA LEU A 32 -6.23 3.09 -22.72
C LEU A 32 -5.09 3.11 -21.69
N SER A 33 -4.55 4.29 -21.38
CA SER A 33 -3.49 4.44 -20.37
C SER A 33 -3.99 4.06 -18.96
N GLU A 34 -5.20 4.48 -18.61
CA GLU A 34 -5.85 4.08 -17.35
C GLU A 34 -6.05 2.56 -17.28
N THR A 35 -6.55 1.95 -18.35
CA THR A 35 -6.74 0.50 -18.43
C THR A 35 -5.41 -0.27 -18.33
N LYS A 36 -4.33 0.25 -18.92
CA LYS A 36 -3.00 -0.34 -18.82
C LYS A 36 -2.46 -0.29 -17.39
N LYS A 37 -2.55 0.88 -16.74
CA LYS A 37 -2.18 1.05 -15.32
C LYS A 37 -2.98 0.10 -14.42
N GLU A 38 -4.28 0.04 -14.60
CA GLU A 38 -5.16 -0.86 -13.84
C GLU A 38 -4.76 -2.35 -14.01
N ARG A 39 -4.45 -2.77 -15.23
CA ARG A 39 -3.98 -4.14 -15.52
C ARG A 39 -2.63 -4.43 -14.89
N GLU A 40 -1.70 -3.50 -14.93
CA GLU A 40 -0.36 -3.68 -14.34
C GLU A 40 -0.44 -3.75 -12.82
N VAL A 41 -1.18 -2.86 -12.16
CA VAL A 41 -1.44 -2.91 -10.72
C VAL A 41 -2.16 -4.21 -10.35
N THR A 42 -3.17 -4.63 -11.11
CA THR A 42 -3.88 -5.90 -10.89
C THR A 42 -2.92 -7.10 -11.00
N ARG A 43 -2.00 -7.07 -11.96
CA ARG A 43 -0.99 -8.12 -12.12
C ARG A 43 -0.04 -8.21 -10.95
N LEU A 44 0.43 -7.08 -10.44
CA LEU A 44 1.31 -7.01 -9.27
C LEU A 44 0.61 -7.51 -8.00
N LEU A 45 -0.67 -7.14 -7.83
CA LEU A 45 -1.47 -7.50 -6.65
C LEU A 45 -2.22 -8.84 -6.80
N ARG A 46 -1.88 -9.65 -7.80
CA ARG A 46 -2.59 -10.90 -8.13
C ARG A 46 -2.65 -11.88 -6.95
N ASN A 47 -1.54 -12.00 -6.23
CA ASN A 47 -1.44 -12.93 -5.11
C ASN A 47 -2.16 -12.41 -3.85
N ALA A 48 -2.42 -11.11 -3.76
CA ALA A 48 -3.14 -10.51 -2.64
C ALA A 48 -4.66 -10.68 -2.70
N ASN A 49 -5.20 -11.40 -3.72
CA ASN A 49 -6.64 -11.64 -3.92
C ASN A 49 -7.49 -10.35 -3.84
N LEU A 50 -6.97 -9.25 -4.37
CA LEU A 50 -7.65 -7.96 -4.33
C LEU A 50 -8.74 -7.86 -5.39
N SER A 51 -9.90 -7.38 -4.97
CA SER A 51 -10.99 -7.07 -5.91
C SER A 51 -10.63 -5.87 -6.79
N LEU A 52 -11.20 -5.81 -7.99
CA LEU A 52 -11.04 -4.68 -8.92
C LEU A 52 -11.37 -3.33 -8.28
N ARG A 53 -12.37 -3.32 -7.38
CA ARG A 53 -12.73 -2.12 -6.59
C ARG A 53 -11.58 -1.61 -5.74
N LYS A 54 -10.81 -2.49 -5.11
CA LYS A 54 -9.64 -2.10 -4.31
C LYS A 54 -8.53 -1.52 -5.20
N VAL A 55 -8.27 -2.13 -6.36
CA VAL A 55 -7.33 -1.58 -7.34
C VAL A 55 -7.73 -0.17 -7.76
N GLN A 56 -9.00 0.05 -8.07
CA GLN A 56 -9.52 1.38 -8.43
C GLN A 56 -9.44 2.37 -7.26
N THR A 57 -9.67 1.91 -6.02
CA THR A 57 -9.51 2.75 -4.82
C THR A 57 -8.05 3.18 -4.66
N LEU A 58 -7.10 2.27 -4.89
CA LEU A 58 -5.67 2.56 -4.83
C LEU A 58 -5.25 3.57 -5.89
N LEU A 59 -5.67 3.38 -7.14
CA LEU A 59 -5.40 4.31 -8.24
C LEU A 59 -5.98 5.71 -7.99
N LYS A 60 -7.16 5.80 -7.37
CA LYS A 60 -7.79 7.07 -7.00
C LYS A 60 -7.11 7.77 -5.81
N ALA A 61 -6.48 7.00 -4.93
CA ALA A 61 -5.78 7.56 -3.77
C ALA A 61 -4.46 8.26 -4.17
N PHE A 62 -3.86 7.84 -5.28
CA PHE A 62 -2.61 8.40 -5.80
C PHE A 62 -2.78 8.87 -7.26
N PRO A 63 -3.57 9.92 -7.51
CA PRO A 63 -3.94 10.33 -8.89
C PRO A 63 -2.76 10.83 -9.69
N ASP A 64 -1.80 11.49 -9.03
CA ASP A 64 -0.65 12.15 -9.65
C ASP A 64 0.65 11.33 -9.52
N GLU A 65 0.57 10.14 -8.91
CA GLU A 65 1.74 9.30 -8.65
C GLU A 65 1.67 7.98 -9.44
N ASP A 66 2.82 7.38 -9.65
CA ASP A 66 2.88 6.04 -10.24
C ASP A 66 2.67 4.97 -9.18
N VAL A 67 1.47 4.44 -9.11
CA VAL A 67 1.08 3.38 -8.16
C VAL A 67 1.94 2.12 -8.33
N VAL A 68 2.43 1.84 -9.54
CA VAL A 68 3.33 0.70 -9.81
C VAL A 68 4.66 0.90 -9.09
N GLU A 69 5.21 2.11 -9.14
CA GLU A 69 6.45 2.46 -8.44
C GLU A 69 6.25 2.45 -6.90
N ILE A 70 5.13 2.96 -6.41
CA ILE A 70 4.77 2.86 -4.97
C ILE A 70 4.73 1.39 -4.53
N LEU A 71 4.07 0.52 -5.31
CA LEU A 71 3.98 -0.90 -4.99
C LEU A 71 5.33 -1.63 -5.02
N LYS A 72 6.30 -1.16 -5.79
CA LYS A 72 7.64 -1.76 -5.90
C LYS A 72 8.61 -1.25 -4.84
N HIS A 73 8.56 0.05 -4.53
CA HIS A 73 9.62 0.73 -3.77
C HIS A 73 9.16 1.25 -2.40
N ASP A 74 7.88 1.56 -2.24
CA ASP A 74 7.30 2.09 -1.00
C ASP A 74 5.95 1.43 -0.69
N THR A 75 5.94 0.11 -0.72
CA THR A 75 4.73 -0.73 -0.62
C THR A 75 3.88 -0.39 0.61
N TYR A 76 4.51 -0.09 1.74
CA TYR A 76 3.79 0.17 3.01
C TYR A 76 3.03 1.50 3.03
N ARG A 77 3.32 2.41 2.12
CA ARG A 77 2.52 3.62 1.93
C ARG A 77 1.07 3.32 1.53
N VAL A 78 0.83 2.16 0.93
CA VAL A 78 -0.52 1.68 0.61
C VAL A 78 -1.39 1.48 1.86
N CYS A 79 -0.79 1.28 3.04
CA CYS A 79 -1.53 1.19 4.30
C CYS A 79 -2.25 2.50 4.68
N GLU A 80 -1.87 3.66 4.11
CA GLU A 80 -2.56 4.93 4.31
C GLU A 80 -3.92 4.96 3.62
N VAL A 81 -4.13 4.09 2.63
CA VAL A 81 -5.37 4.04 1.84
C VAL A 81 -6.43 3.22 2.57
N LYS A 82 -7.59 3.83 2.79
CA LYS A 82 -8.72 3.17 3.45
C LYS A 82 -9.07 1.84 2.78
N GLY A 83 -9.09 0.78 3.56
CA GLY A 83 -9.40 -0.58 3.09
C GLY A 83 -8.17 -1.44 2.80
N PHE A 84 -6.96 -0.90 3.00
CA PHE A 84 -5.70 -1.64 2.94
C PHE A 84 -5.12 -1.78 4.35
N SER A 85 -5.28 -2.95 4.96
CA SER A 85 -4.71 -3.25 6.28
C SER A 85 -3.23 -3.66 6.14
N PHE A 86 -2.48 -3.47 7.23
CA PHE A 86 -1.10 -3.96 7.30
C PHE A 86 -0.98 -5.42 6.91
N ASP A 87 -1.82 -6.31 7.44
CA ASP A 87 -1.80 -7.74 7.13
C ASP A 87 -1.83 -8.05 5.62
N MET A 88 -2.66 -7.32 4.90
CA MET A 88 -2.83 -7.49 3.45
C MET A 88 -1.61 -6.99 2.68
N VAL A 89 -1.14 -5.80 3.02
CA VAL A 89 0.00 -5.15 2.37
C VAL A 89 1.28 -5.91 2.70
N ASP A 90 1.43 -6.37 3.94
CA ASP A 90 2.59 -7.11 4.42
C ASP A 90 2.75 -8.47 3.73
N SER A 91 1.65 -9.20 3.54
CA SER A 91 1.68 -10.46 2.77
C SER A 91 2.23 -10.24 1.37
N PHE A 92 1.73 -9.21 0.68
CA PHE A 92 2.20 -8.86 -0.65
C PHE A 92 3.67 -8.37 -0.65
N ALA A 93 4.05 -7.51 0.30
CA ALA A 93 5.40 -6.96 0.39
C ALA A 93 6.46 -8.06 0.63
N LEU A 94 6.15 -9.01 1.51
CA LEU A 94 7.03 -10.15 1.78
C LEU A 94 7.18 -11.07 0.56
N GLU A 95 6.12 -11.27 -0.22
CA GLU A 95 6.19 -12.00 -1.50
C GLU A 95 7.05 -11.28 -2.55
N GLN A 96 7.11 -9.95 -2.50
CA GLN A 96 8.01 -9.13 -3.32
C GLN A 96 9.46 -9.14 -2.83
N GLY A 97 9.75 -9.80 -1.71
CA GLY A 97 11.09 -9.91 -1.14
C GLY A 97 11.50 -8.73 -0.25
N VAL A 98 10.54 -7.94 0.25
CA VAL A 98 10.84 -6.92 1.24
C VAL A 98 11.38 -7.58 2.50
N ALA A 99 12.50 -7.03 3.03
CA ALA A 99 13.15 -7.57 4.22
C ALA A 99 12.23 -7.50 5.45
N ILE A 100 12.29 -8.54 6.29
CA ILE A 100 11.44 -8.66 7.48
C ILE A 100 11.68 -7.55 8.51
N ASP A 101 12.89 -6.98 8.53
CA ASP A 101 13.34 -5.90 9.40
C ASP A 101 13.31 -4.52 8.73
N ASN A 102 12.68 -4.42 7.55
CA ASN A 102 12.54 -3.16 6.83
C ASN A 102 11.93 -2.07 7.73
N PRO A 103 12.55 -0.88 7.83
CA PRO A 103 12.06 0.20 8.72
C PRO A 103 10.64 0.66 8.44
N ALA A 104 10.22 0.73 7.17
CA ALA A 104 8.86 1.10 6.79
C ALA A 104 7.85 0.03 7.25
N ARG A 105 8.21 -1.26 7.05
CA ARG A 105 7.44 -2.39 7.56
C ARG A 105 7.23 -2.33 9.07
N LEU A 106 8.32 -2.11 9.82
CA LEU A 106 8.27 -2.07 11.28
C LEU A 106 7.44 -0.88 11.79
N ARG A 107 7.52 0.26 11.12
CA ARG A 107 6.70 1.44 11.43
C ARG A 107 5.21 1.15 11.25
N GLU A 108 4.84 0.56 10.13
CA GLU A 108 3.44 0.23 9.86
C GLU A 108 2.92 -0.91 10.76
N ALA A 109 3.76 -1.90 11.09
CA ALA A 109 3.43 -2.93 12.07
C ALA A 109 3.16 -2.34 13.46
N LEU A 110 3.96 -1.36 13.88
CA LEU A 110 3.75 -0.63 15.13
C LEU A 110 2.43 0.14 15.13
N ARG A 111 2.17 0.93 14.09
CA ARG A 111 0.92 1.68 13.93
C ARG A 111 -0.30 0.73 13.96
N TYR A 112 -0.25 -0.32 13.17
CA TYR A 112 -1.33 -1.30 13.11
C TYR A 112 -1.56 -2.04 14.43
N THR A 113 -0.49 -2.30 15.22
CA THR A 113 -0.62 -2.89 16.56
C THR A 113 -1.39 -1.98 17.51
N LEU A 114 -1.12 -0.68 17.47
CA LEU A 114 -1.85 0.32 18.27
C LEU A 114 -3.30 0.47 17.79
N ASP A 115 -3.54 0.46 16.47
CA ASP A 115 -4.89 0.51 15.89
C ASP A 115 -5.73 -0.72 16.29
N LEU A 116 -5.13 -1.91 16.35
CA LEU A 116 -5.78 -3.12 16.85
C LEU A 116 -6.14 -2.99 18.33
N ALA A 117 -5.24 -2.47 19.15
CA ALA A 117 -5.52 -2.23 20.56
C ALA A 117 -6.66 -1.20 20.75
N ALA A 118 -6.64 -0.11 19.98
CA ALA A 118 -7.71 0.89 19.99
C ALA A 118 -9.06 0.29 19.55
N SER A 119 -9.05 -0.56 18.53
CA SER A 119 -10.25 -1.27 18.05
C SER A 119 -10.81 -2.26 19.08
N ALA A 120 -9.95 -2.77 19.96
CA ALA A 120 -10.34 -3.61 21.11
C ALA A 120 -10.79 -2.80 22.34
N GLY A 121 -10.86 -1.46 22.24
CA GLY A 121 -11.27 -0.56 23.31
C GLY A 121 -10.15 -0.08 24.23
N HIS A 122 -8.88 -0.36 23.91
CA HIS A 122 -7.73 0.11 24.67
C HIS A 122 -7.26 1.46 24.14
N MET A 123 -7.29 2.50 24.96
CA MET A 123 -6.80 3.83 24.57
C MET A 123 -5.27 3.93 24.54
N CYS A 124 -4.58 3.02 25.21
CA CYS A 124 -3.13 2.96 25.31
C CYS A 124 -2.66 1.52 25.57
N VAL A 125 -1.38 1.25 25.33
CA VAL A 125 -0.76 -0.06 25.50
C VAL A 125 0.44 0.10 26.47
N PRO A 126 0.61 -0.80 27.46
CA PRO A 126 1.79 -0.80 28.32
C PRO A 126 3.08 -0.96 27.50
N VAL A 127 4.11 -0.17 27.84
CA VAL A 127 5.44 -0.23 27.18
C VAL A 127 6.02 -1.64 27.25
N SER A 128 5.76 -2.36 28.35
CA SER A 128 6.23 -3.74 28.55
C SER A 128 5.58 -4.76 27.63
N GLU A 129 4.35 -4.53 27.19
CA GLU A 129 3.58 -5.48 26.36
C GLU A 129 3.67 -5.21 24.88
N LEU A 130 3.86 -3.94 24.49
CA LEU A 130 3.87 -3.54 23.07
C LEU A 130 4.88 -4.31 22.21
N PRO A 131 6.13 -4.60 22.66
CA PRO A 131 7.08 -5.37 21.84
C PRO A 131 6.57 -6.76 21.48
N SER A 132 5.96 -7.48 22.43
CA SER A 132 5.44 -8.82 22.18
C SER A 132 4.20 -8.80 21.28
N LEU A 133 3.31 -7.82 21.47
CA LEU A 133 2.14 -7.61 20.62
C LEU A 133 2.56 -7.29 19.18
N MET A 134 3.50 -6.36 19.01
CA MET A 134 4.05 -5.99 17.71
C MET A 134 4.75 -7.17 17.02
N ALA A 135 5.53 -7.96 17.77
CA ALA A 135 6.18 -9.15 17.23
C ALA A 135 5.15 -10.18 16.72
N ARG A 136 4.04 -10.39 17.41
CA ARG A 136 2.95 -11.27 16.95
C ARG A 136 2.33 -10.76 15.65
N VAL A 137 2.05 -9.46 15.56
CA VAL A 137 1.50 -8.83 14.35
C VAL A 137 2.47 -8.98 13.19
N ALA A 138 3.72 -8.57 13.38
CA ALA A 138 4.72 -8.56 12.32
C ALA A 138 5.14 -9.97 11.86
N ASN A 139 5.01 -10.99 12.70
CA ASN A 139 5.36 -12.37 12.34
C ASN A 139 4.20 -13.16 11.73
N LYS A 140 3.00 -12.60 11.67
CA LYS A 140 1.80 -13.31 11.19
C LYS A 140 1.96 -13.86 9.77
N ASN A 141 2.57 -13.09 8.88
CA ASN A 141 2.76 -13.45 7.47
C ASN A 141 4.15 -14.03 7.18
N VAL A 142 5.03 -14.14 8.18
CA VAL A 142 6.41 -14.62 8.00
C VAL A 142 6.44 -16.14 8.05
N ARG A 143 6.98 -16.76 6.99
CA ARG A 143 7.10 -18.24 6.87
C ARG A 143 8.40 -18.80 7.40
N SER A 144 9.37 -17.96 7.71
CA SER A 144 10.71 -18.32 8.19
C SER A 144 10.96 -17.78 9.61
N LYS A 145 12.23 -17.61 9.98
CA LYS A 145 12.59 -16.98 11.26
C LYS A 145 12.04 -15.55 11.31
N GLY A 146 11.09 -15.30 12.20
CA GLY A 146 10.48 -13.99 12.37
C GLY A 146 11.37 -12.98 13.09
N ILE A 147 10.87 -11.76 13.24
CA ILE A 147 11.50 -10.72 14.04
C ILE A 147 11.34 -11.00 15.54
N THR A 148 12.35 -10.59 16.31
CA THR A 148 12.37 -10.72 17.76
C THR A 148 11.79 -9.48 18.45
N GLU A 149 11.42 -9.61 19.73
CA GLU A 149 10.98 -8.46 20.53
C GLU A 149 12.05 -7.37 20.65
N GLU A 150 13.34 -7.73 20.58
CA GLU A 150 14.43 -6.76 20.60
C GLU A 150 14.42 -5.85 19.35
N VAL A 151 14.10 -6.40 18.19
CA VAL A 151 13.91 -5.60 16.96
C VAL A 151 12.70 -4.69 17.12
N CYS A 152 11.61 -5.20 17.69
CA CYS A 152 10.40 -4.42 17.96
C CYS A 152 10.68 -3.27 18.96
N LYS A 153 11.43 -3.50 20.03
CA LYS A 153 11.85 -2.45 20.99
C LYS A 153 12.61 -1.32 20.30
N LYS A 154 13.55 -1.66 19.42
CA LYS A 154 14.29 -0.65 18.62
C LYS A 154 13.35 0.16 17.71
N ALA A 155 12.40 -0.50 17.06
CA ALA A 155 11.43 0.16 16.20
C ALA A 155 10.48 1.08 17.01
N ILE A 156 10.03 0.67 18.19
CA ILE A 156 9.21 1.47 19.11
C ILE A 156 9.98 2.71 19.57
N ASN A 157 11.23 2.56 19.99
CA ASN A 157 12.07 3.69 20.39
C ASN A 157 12.25 4.69 19.25
N SER A 158 12.47 4.19 18.02
CA SER A 158 12.55 5.00 16.82
C SER A 158 11.23 5.74 16.53
N GLY A 159 10.08 5.08 16.74
CA GLY A 159 8.76 5.67 16.61
C GLY A 159 8.52 6.80 17.62
N CYS A 160 8.96 6.64 18.86
CA CYS A 160 8.92 7.69 19.88
C CYS A 160 9.78 8.89 19.50
N GLN A 161 11.00 8.67 18.98
CA GLN A 161 11.89 9.74 18.54
C GLN A 161 11.31 10.54 17.35
N ARG A 162 10.65 9.87 16.42
CA ARG A 162 9.98 10.51 15.27
C ARG A 162 8.63 11.13 15.62
N ARG A 163 8.13 10.94 16.83
CA ARG A 163 6.80 11.35 17.30
C ARG A 163 5.63 10.66 16.57
N ASP A 164 5.87 9.50 16.00
CA ASP A 164 4.84 8.64 15.41
C ASP A 164 3.92 8.08 16.53
N ILE A 165 4.46 7.95 17.73
CA ILE A 165 3.77 7.53 18.94
C ILE A 165 4.16 8.41 20.12
N ARG A 166 3.28 8.52 21.11
CA ARG A 166 3.49 9.30 22.32
C ARG A 166 3.54 8.38 23.54
N MET A 167 4.35 8.77 24.51
CA MET A 167 4.49 8.09 25.78
C MET A 167 3.91 8.95 26.91
N ALA A 168 3.06 8.36 27.73
CA ALA A 168 2.55 8.97 28.97
C ALA A 168 2.81 8.01 30.13
N GLY A 169 3.91 8.24 30.87
CA GLY A 169 4.37 7.30 31.88
C GLY A 169 4.72 5.94 31.26
N PRO A 170 4.22 4.82 31.83
CA PRO A 170 4.48 3.48 31.30
C PRO A 170 3.57 3.07 30.11
N MET A 171 2.82 4.00 29.53
CA MET A 171 1.82 3.75 28.49
C MET A 171 2.20 4.42 27.18
N LEU A 172 1.89 3.74 26.06
CA LEU A 172 2.08 4.22 24.71
C LEU A 172 0.74 4.33 23.97
N TYR A 173 0.60 5.35 23.11
CA TYR A 173 -0.57 5.57 22.28
C TYR A 173 -0.18 6.19 20.93
N SER A 174 -1.07 6.08 19.95
CA SER A 174 -0.89 6.71 18.63
C SER A 174 -0.85 8.24 18.77
N ALA A 175 0.00 8.89 17.99
CA ALA A 175 0.16 10.34 18.01
C ALA A 175 -0.95 11.06 17.23
#